data_daca571a8b3949e6499a76ff6d0a0cac
#
_entry.id   daca571a8b3949e6499a76ff6d0a0cac
#
_cell.length_a   1.000
_cell.length_b   1.000
_cell.length_c   1.000
_cell.angle_alpha   90.00
_cell.angle_beta   90.00
_cell.angle_gamma   90.00
#
_symmetry.space_group_name_H-M   'P 1'
#
loop_
_entity.id
_entity.type
_entity.pdbx_description
1 polymer ?
#
loop_
_entity_poly.entity_id
_entity_poly.type
_entity_poly.pdbx_seq_one_letter_code
_entity_poly.pdbx_strand_id
1 'polypeptide(L)'
;MKKLLMIGFVLLLSTGVALAKDYEVKKKAGEFDVVVTIDKNPPVTGDNGVTVTVKDAGGKAVKDAKVVIDYSMPAMPGMPPMNYKADAMLKGDTYAATMNLSMAGPWNITVKISAGGKNGSMKFTVDAK
;
A
#
# COMPACT_ATOMS: atom_id res chain seq x y z
N MET A 1 -30.77 0.08 22.71
CA MET A 1 -30.37 0.13 22.94
C MET A 1 -29.47 0.42 22.99
N LYS A 2 -29.49 0.31 22.85
CA LYS A 2 -28.87 0.60 23.02
C LYS A 2 -27.88 0.85 22.65
N LYS A 3 -27.89 0.78 22.37
CA LYS A 3 -27.07 1.00 22.09
C LYS A 3 -26.25 1.64 21.78
N LEU A 4 -26.34 1.86 21.69
CA LEU A 4 -25.61 2.44 21.55
C LEU A 4 -24.74 2.96 21.48
N LEU A 5 -24.81 2.89 21.51
CA LEU A 5 -24.00 3.30 21.62
C LEU A 5 -23.11 3.52 21.36
N MET A 6 -23.31 3.33 21.25
CA MET A 6 -22.52 3.46 21.18
C MET A 6 -21.65 3.85 20.77
N ILE A 7 -21.80 4.03 20.49
CA ILE A 7 -21.05 4.36 20.27
C ILE A 7 -20.14 4.98 20.25
N GLY A 8 -20.21 5.13 20.29
CA GLY A 8 -19.48 5.55 20.49
C GLY A 8 -18.69 5.92 20.27
N PHE A 9 -18.75 5.75 20.24
CA PHE A 9 -17.93 5.93 20.13
C PHE A 9 -17.16 6.15 19.56
N VAL A 10 -17.38 5.95 19.42
CA VAL A 10 -16.74 6.06 19.03
C VAL A 10 -16.04 6.63 18.43
N LEU A 11 -16.20 6.94 18.25
CA LEU A 11 -15.69 7.47 17.93
C LEU A 11 -14.90 8.01 17.89
N LEU A 12 -14.94 8.12 18.04
CA LEU A 12 -14.24 8.67 18.32
C LEU A 12 -13.37 8.77 18.26
N LEU A 13 -13.50 8.49 18.22
CA LEU A 13 -12.69 8.53 18.30
C LEU A 13 -11.98 8.67 17.66
N SER A 14 -12.03 8.81 17.32
CA SER A 14 -11.48 8.83 16.62
C SER A 14 -10.91 9.59 16.20
N THR A 15 -10.91 9.98 16.09
CA THR A 15 -10.35 10.89 15.79
C THR A 15 -9.09 11.31 16.00
N GLY A 16 -8.84 12.00 16.43
CA GLY A 16 -7.63 12.58 16.64
C GLY A 16 -6.50 11.77 16.45
N VAL A 17 -6.77 10.69 16.66
CA VAL A 17 -5.84 9.84 16.47
C VAL A 17 -5.26 9.77 15.18
N ALA A 18 -5.75 10.45 14.29
CA ALA A 18 -5.26 10.46 12.99
C ALA A 18 -3.86 10.93 12.90
N LEU A 19 -3.34 11.49 13.93
CA LEU A 19 -2.01 11.95 13.92
C LEU A 19 -1.05 10.80 13.77
N ALA A 20 0.02 10.97 13.04
CA ALA A 20 1.07 10.00 12.89
C ALA A 20 0.63 8.68 12.30
N LYS A 21 -0.45 8.67 11.60
CA LYS A 21 -0.84 7.47 10.92
C LYS A 21 0.02 7.22 9.73
N ASP A 22 0.24 5.93 9.43
CA ASP A 22 0.93 5.55 8.22
C ASP A 22 0.11 5.94 6.99
N TYR A 23 0.77 6.05 5.87
CA TYR A 23 0.09 6.30 4.61
C TYR A 23 -0.61 5.01 4.19
N GLU A 24 -1.90 5.07 3.92
CA GLU A 24 -2.69 3.88 3.62
C GLU A 24 -3.52 4.05 2.37
N VAL A 25 -3.51 3.04 1.50
CA VAL A 25 -4.32 3.02 0.29
C VAL A 25 -5.06 1.70 0.23
N LYS A 26 -6.38 1.76 0.01
CA LYS A 26 -7.22 0.57 -0.12
C LYS A 26 -7.82 0.57 -1.51
N LYS A 27 -7.56 -0.48 -2.27
CA LYS A 27 -8.10 -0.62 -3.62
C LYS A 27 -8.28 -2.08 -3.96
N LYS A 28 -9.05 -2.34 -5.01
CA LYS A 28 -9.16 -3.68 -5.54
C LYS A 28 -8.11 -3.91 -6.60
N ALA A 29 -7.54 -5.11 -6.61
CA ALA A 29 -6.59 -5.54 -7.61
C ALA A 29 -7.17 -6.82 -8.21
N GLY A 30 -7.92 -6.70 -9.31
CA GLY A 30 -8.64 -7.83 -9.87
C GLY A 30 -9.68 -8.33 -8.88
N GLU A 31 -9.57 -9.58 -8.47
CA GLU A 31 -10.50 -10.17 -7.50
C GLU A 31 -10.02 -10.00 -6.06
N PHE A 32 -8.89 -9.36 -5.85
CA PHE A 32 -8.32 -9.21 -4.51
C PHE A 32 -8.64 -7.84 -3.93
N ASP A 33 -8.85 -7.82 -2.63
CA ASP A 33 -8.96 -6.56 -1.89
C ASP A 33 -7.57 -6.31 -1.29
N VAL A 34 -7.00 -5.15 -1.60
CA VAL A 34 -5.62 -4.85 -1.26
C VAL A 34 -5.54 -3.59 -0.42
N VAL A 35 -4.79 -3.67 0.65
CA VAL A 35 -4.46 -2.50 1.48
C VAL A 35 -2.95 -2.36 1.47
N VAL A 36 -2.48 -1.19 1.07
CA VAL A 36 -1.06 -0.88 1.07
C VAL A 36 -0.81 0.15 2.14
N THR A 37 0.10 -0.14 3.04
CA THR A 37 0.47 0.76 4.11
C THR A 37 1.95 1.10 3.97
N ILE A 38 2.27 2.38 3.99
CA ILE A 38 3.65 2.85 3.93
C ILE A 38 3.97 3.45 5.28
N ASP A 39 5.10 3.06 5.86
CA ASP A 39 5.43 3.42 7.24
C ASP A 39 5.77 4.90 7.44
N LYS A 40 5.82 5.67 6.38
CA LYS A 40 6.06 7.11 6.46
C LYS A 40 4.96 7.85 5.74
N ASN A 41 4.44 8.88 6.35
CA ASN A 41 3.36 9.68 5.79
C ASN A 41 3.67 11.16 6.02
N PRO A 42 4.08 11.87 4.97
CA PRO A 42 4.16 11.38 3.59
C PRO A 42 5.37 10.47 3.37
N PRO A 43 5.36 9.69 2.30
CA PRO A 43 6.56 8.91 1.95
C PRO A 43 7.75 9.84 1.75
N VAL A 44 8.94 9.32 1.99
CA VAL A 44 10.15 10.14 1.96
C VAL A 44 11.13 9.65 0.92
N THR A 45 12.07 10.50 0.57
CA THR A 45 13.21 10.10 -0.24
C THR A 45 14.02 9.08 0.56
N GLY A 46 14.45 8.03 -0.07
CA GLY A 46 15.15 6.94 0.59
C GLY A 46 14.22 5.77 0.86
N ASP A 47 14.52 4.99 1.88
CA ASP A 47 13.77 3.78 2.16
C ASP A 47 12.44 4.04 2.85
N ASN A 48 11.39 3.40 2.32
CA ASN A 48 10.06 3.42 2.90
C ASN A 48 9.62 1.98 3.09
N GLY A 49 9.24 1.60 4.29
CA GLY A 49 8.70 0.28 4.54
C GLY A 49 7.28 0.18 4.01
N VAL A 50 6.98 -0.87 3.30
CA VAL A 50 5.66 -1.07 2.69
C VAL A 50 5.09 -2.39 3.18
N THR A 51 3.84 -2.36 3.62
CA THR A 51 3.11 -3.56 4.00
C THR A 51 1.90 -3.69 3.08
N VAL A 52 1.73 -4.85 2.49
CA VAL A 52 0.61 -5.12 1.60
C VAL A 52 -0.23 -6.22 2.22
N THR A 53 -1.51 -5.95 2.39
CA THR A 53 -2.47 -6.94 2.86
C THR A 53 -3.33 -7.33 1.67
N VAL A 54 -3.40 -8.63 1.40
CA VAL A 54 -4.15 -9.15 0.27
C VAL A 54 -5.24 -10.07 0.80
N LYS A 55 -6.49 -9.79 0.43
CA LYS A 55 -7.61 -10.64 0.79
C LYS A 55 -8.35 -11.06 -0.46
N ASP A 56 -8.91 -12.26 -0.44
CA ASP A 56 -9.70 -12.75 -1.56
C ASP A 56 -11.14 -12.19 -1.48
N ALA A 57 -11.96 -12.56 -2.43
CA ALA A 57 -13.34 -12.08 -2.48
C ALA A 57 -14.15 -12.47 -1.25
N GLY A 58 -13.76 -13.51 -0.57
CA GLY A 58 -14.43 -13.94 0.66
C GLY A 58 -13.89 -13.26 1.92
N GLY A 59 -12.92 -12.38 1.79
CA GLY A 59 -12.35 -11.68 2.94
C GLY A 59 -11.25 -12.44 3.66
N LYS A 60 -10.79 -13.54 3.09
CA LYS A 60 -9.70 -14.31 3.71
C LYS A 60 -8.34 -13.81 3.26
N ALA A 61 -7.39 -13.79 4.17
CA ALA A 61 -6.03 -13.41 3.85
C ALA A 61 -5.44 -14.39 2.84
N VAL A 62 -4.82 -13.87 1.79
CA VAL A 62 -4.16 -14.68 0.78
C VAL A 62 -2.69 -14.77 1.17
N LYS A 63 -2.23 -15.96 1.51
CA LYS A 63 -0.88 -16.15 2.04
C LYS A 63 0.10 -16.80 1.06
N ASP A 64 -0.35 -17.10 -0.13
CA ASP A 64 0.47 -17.78 -1.13
C ASP A 64 0.61 -16.95 -2.41
N ALA A 65 0.42 -15.67 -2.31
CA ALA A 65 0.52 -14.81 -3.47
C ALA A 65 1.97 -14.39 -3.74
N LYS A 66 2.23 -14.12 -5.01
CA LYS A 66 3.44 -13.40 -5.37
C LYS A 66 3.06 -11.93 -5.46
N VAL A 67 3.71 -11.10 -4.67
CA VAL A 67 3.42 -9.67 -4.62
C VAL A 67 4.67 -8.90 -5.04
N VAL A 68 4.53 -8.08 -6.07
CA VAL A 68 5.63 -7.27 -6.58
C VAL A 68 5.17 -5.83 -6.62
N ILE A 69 6.00 -4.93 -6.15
CA ILE A 69 5.71 -3.51 -6.16
C ILE A 69 6.62 -2.85 -7.20
N ASP A 70 6.00 -2.34 -8.28
CA ASP A 70 6.72 -1.56 -9.27
C ASP A 70 6.54 -0.09 -8.90
N TYR A 71 7.61 0.66 -8.88
CA TYR A 71 7.51 2.08 -8.60
C TYR A 71 8.37 2.85 -9.59
N SER A 72 7.78 3.89 -10.16
CA SER A 72 8.42 4.64 -11.23
C SER A 72 8.18 6.13 -11.10
N MET A 73 9.13 6.88 -11.57
CA MET A 73 9.01 8.32 -11.66
C MET A 73 8.99 8.67 -13.15
N PRO A 74 7.99 9.45 -13.61
CA PRO A 74 7.90 9.78 -15.03
C PRO A 74 9.05 10.66 -15.47
N ALA A 75 9.34 10.64 -16.77
CA ALA A 75 10.39 11.49 -17.33
C ALA A 75 10.06 12.95 -17.07
N MET A 76 11.09 13.72 -16.78
CA MET A 76 10.98 15.16 -16.58
C MET A 76 12.06 15.84 -17.43
N PRO A 77 11.92 17.15 -17.70
CA PRO A 77 12.94 17.85 -18.47
C PRO A 77 14.34 17.63 -17.88
N GLY A 78 15.23 17.12 -18.70
CA GLY A 78 16.59 16.85 -18.27
C GLY A 78 16.77 15.55 -17.49
N MET A 79 15.70 14.78 -17.28
CA MET A 79 15.78 13.53 -16.53
C MET A 79 15.00 12.41 -17.21
N PRO A 80 15.61 11.25 -17.41
CA PRO A 80 14.89 10.12 -17.99
C PRO A 80 13.94 9.51 -16.96
N PRO A 81 12.98 8.70 -17.38
CA PRO A 81 12.11 8.01 -16.44
C PRO A 81 12.93 7.01 -15.63
N MET A 82 12.48 6.77 -14.40
CA MET A 82 13.11 5.80 -13.51
C MET A 82 12.10 4.71 -13.17
N ASN A 83 12.52 3.46 -13.30
CA ASN A 83 11.65 2.32 -13.00
C ASN A 83 12.38 1.36 -12.09
N TYR A 84 11.73 1.02 -10.99
CA TYR A 84 12.28 0.08 -10.02
C TYR A 84 11.21 -0.90 -9.60
N LYS A 85 11.59 -1.97 -8.93
CA LYS A 85 10.63 -2.86 -8.33
C LYS A 85 11.17 -3.49 -7.07
N ALA A 86 10.27 -3.88 -6.20
CA ALA A 86 10.59 -4.57 -4.96
C ALA A 86 9.70 -5.79 -4.85
N ASP A 87 10.29 -6.91 -4.45
CA ASP A 87 9.52 -8.12 -4.19
C ASP A 87 9.09 -8.08 -2.74
N ALA A 88 7.80 -8.29 -2.50
CA ALA A 88 7.29 -8.35 -1.14
C ALA A 88 7.33 -9.77 -0.64
N MET A 89 7.65 -9.93 0.63
CA MET A 89 7.77 -11.25 1.25
C MET A 89 6.72 -11.41 2.33
N LEU A 90 6.16 -12.59 2.43
CA LEU A 90 5.12 -12.88 3.41
C LEU A 90 5.68 -12.83 4.82
N LYS A 91 5.02 -12.09 5.68
CA LYS A 91 5.31 -12.03 7.10
C LYS A 91 3.97 -12.11 7.84
N GLY A 92 3.69 -13.23 8.47
CA GLY A 92 2.39 -13.45 9.11
C GLY A 92 1.29 -13.48 8.06
N ASP A 93 0.36 -12.55 8.13
CA ASP A 93 -0.76 -12.45 7.20
C ASP A 93 -0.57 -11.37 6.15
N THR A 94 0.56 -10.70 6.14
CA THR A 94 0.80 -9.58 5.24
C THR A 94 2.12 -9.77 4.48
N TYR A 95 2.33 -8.92 3.49
CA TYR A 95 3.56 -8.94 2.69
C TYR A 95 4.33 -7.66 2.96
N ALA A 96 5.62 -7.78 3.16
CA ALA A 96 6.47 -6.65 3.49
C ALA A 96 7.53 -6.44 2.42
N ALA A 97 7.78 -5.18 2.10
CA ALA A 97 8.80 -4.80 1.13
C ALA A 97 9.38 -3.44 1.53
N THR A 98 10.46 -3.07 0.88
CA THR A 98 11.05 -1.75 1.06
C THR A 98 11.12 -1.08 -0.31
N MET A 99 10.59 0.13 -0.41
CA MET A 99 10.70 0.95 -1.59
C MET A 99 11.74 2.02 -1.34
N ASN A 100 12.73 2.10 -2.21
CA ASN A 100 13.70 3.18 -2.12
C ASN A 100 13.34 4.24 -3.18
N LEU A 101 12.79 5.35 -2.71
CA LEU A 101 12.42 6.46 -3.60
C LEU A 101 13.64 7.36 -3.73
N SER A 102 14.32 7.26 -4.85
CA SER A 102 15.61 7.90 -5.02
C SER A 102 15.58 9.40 -5.12
N MET A 103 14.42 9.99 -5.35
CA MET A 103 14.26 11.44 -5.46
C MET A 103 12.93 11.87 -4.90
N ALA A 104 12.85 13.11 -4.44
CA ALA A 104 11.58 13.71 -4.07
C ALA A 104 10.74 13.96 -5.32
N GLY A 105 9.45 13.92 -5.19
CA GLY A 105 8.53 14.18 -6.28
C GLY A 105 7.50 13.07 -6.45
N PRO A 106 6.73 13.10 -7.55
CA PRO A 106 5.65 12.14 -7.77
C PRO A 106 6.17 10.79 -8.25
N TRP A 107 5.67 9.74 -7.62
CA TRP A 107 6.01 8.37 -8.00
C TRP A 107 4.73 7.59 -8.26
N ASN A 108 4.71 6.87 -9.37
CA ASN A 108 3.61 5.98 -9.70
C ASN A 108 3.93 4.60 -9.16
N ILE A 109 3.03 4.06 -8.38
CA ILE A 109 3.25 2.78 -7.71
C ILE A 109 2.21 1.79 -8.19
N THR A 110 2.66 0.61 -8.62
CA THR A 110 1.78 -0.46 -9.06
C THR A 110 2.08 -1.69 -8.22
N VAL A 111 1.08 -2.21 -7.55
CA VAL A 111 1.22 -3.44 -6.78
C VAL A 111 0.62 -4.56 -7.62
N LYS A 112 1.43 -5.55 -7.96
CA LYS A 112 1.01 -6.69 -8.78
C LYS A 112 0.89 -7.90 -7.90
N ILE A 113 -0.22 -8.60 -8.00
CA ILE A 113 -0.52 -9.76 -7.18
C ILE A 113 -0.88 -10.93 -8.06
N SER A 114 -0.28 -12.07 -7.78
CA SER A 114 -0.54 -13.29 -8.52
C SER A 114 -0.73 -14.43 -7.52
N ALA A 115 -1.87 -15.07 -7.54
CA ALA A 115 -2.17 -16.18 -6.65
C ALA A 115 -3.21 -17.10 -7.26
N GLY A 116 -2.95 -18.40 -7.22
CA GLY A 116 -3.94 -19.38 -7.65
C GLY A 116 -4.38 -19.23 -9.09
N GLY A 117 -3.49 -18.81 -9.97
CA GLY A 117 -3.82 -18.60 -11.37
C GLY A 117 -4.54 -17.29 -11.63
N LYS A 118 -4.74 -16.48 -10.62
CA LYS A 118 -5.39 -15.18 -10.76
C LYS A 118 -4.38 -14.06 -10.63
N ASN A 119 -4.51 -13.05 -11.44
CA ASN A 119 -3.63 -11.91 -11.44
C ASN A 119 -4.42 -10.64 -11.22
N GLY A 120 -3.88 -9.74 -10.43
CA GLY A 120 -4.49 -8.44 -10.21
C GLY A 120 -3.42 -7.39 -10.03
N SER A 121 -3.78 -6.15 -10.24
CA SER A 121 -2.89 -5.04 -9.97
C SER A 121 -3.69 -3.82 -9.51
N MET A 122 -3.04 -2.99 -8.70
CA MET A 122 -3.64 -1.72 -8.29
C MET A 122 -2.57 -0.65 -8.39
N LYS A 123 -2.98 0.57 -8.67
CA LYS A 123 -2.07 1.68 -8.89
C LYS A 123 -2.44 2.86 -8.02
N PHE A 124 -1.43 3.57 -7.58
CA PHE A 124 -1.63 4.84 -6.89
C PHE A 124 -0.37 5.69 -7.06
N THR A 125 -0.47 6.96 -6.72
CA THR A 125 0.64 7.90 -6.85
C THR A 125 0.92 8.50 -5.48
N VAL A 126 2.20 8.65 -5.15
CA VAL A 126 2.62 9.31 -3.92
C VAL A 126 3.60 10.42 -4.27
N ASP A 127 3.71 11.39 -3.37
CA ASP A 127 4.71 12.44 -3.48
C ASP A 127 5.75 12.20 -2.39
N ALA A 128 6.96 11.89 -2.79
CA ALA A 128 8.04 11.70 -1.83
C ALA A 128 8.59 13.05 -1.40
N LYS A 129 8.82 13.21 -0.12
CA LYS A 129 9.28 14.48 0.45
C LYS A 129 10.75 14.49 0.80
#